data_7ec33c557cb083735d0d077e195a7687
#
_entry.id   7ec33c557cb083735d0d077e195a7687
#
_cell.length_a   1.000
_cell.length_b   1.000
_cell.length_c   1.000
_cell.angle_alpha   90.00
_cell.angle_beta   90.00
_cell.angle_gamma   90.00
#
_symmetry.space_group_name_H-M   'P 1'
#
loop_
_entity.id
_entity.type
_entity.pdbx_description
1 polymer ?
#
loop_
_entity_poly.entity_id
_entity_poly.type
_entity_poly.pdbx_seq_one_letter_code
_entity_poly.pdbx_strand_id
1 'polypeptide(L)'
;MYQQSLYKILKNYIKPHIVKKNNKKKKWEYGYNKEHDVIVISKTGEIGDIYEIQDLKIALPKEKDTHTFDNNKWSKTDYPKILSKIKTVFDWRQYPEDFKEKWYDYIDKEFTRREEGFWFYNKDVPTYLTGTHYMYLQWSKIDVGAPDFREANRLFFIFWEACKADTRCYGMCYLKNRRSGFSFMASGEVVNLATISSDSRYGILSKSGPDAKKMFTDKVVPISVN
;
A
#
# COMPACT_ATOMS: atom_id res chain seq x y z
N MET A 1 3.13 7.93 15.70
CA MET A 1 4.39 8.67 15.64
C MET A 1 5.66 7.78 15.71
N TYR A 2 5.58 6.54 16.24
CA TYR A 2 6.76 5.69 16.49
C TYR A 2 7.17 4.75 15.33
N GLN A 3 6.24 4.30 14.49
CA GLN A 3 6.55 3.43 13.32
C GLN A 3 7.29 4.16 12.20
N GLN A 4 7.08 5.48 12.02
CA GLN A 4 7.80 6.30 11.03
C GLN A 4 9.31 6.32 11.24
N SER A 5 9.74 6.27 12.51
CA SER A 5 11.15 6.29 12.88
C SER A 5 11.85 4.98 12.52
N LEU A 6 11.17 3.84 12.67
CA LEU A 6 11.72 2.51 12.38
C LEU A 6 11.98 2.33 10.87
N TYR A 7 11.02 2.72 10.03
CA TYR A 7 11.15 2.62 8.56
C TYR A 7 12.27 3.52 8.01
N LYS A 8 12.36 4.78 8.46
CA LYS A 8 13.45 5.69 8.07
C LYS A 8 14.83 5.11 8.37
N ILE A 9 14.97 4.50 9.53
CA ILE A 9 16.24 3.93 9.96
C ILE A 9 16.54 2.66 9.17
N LEU A 10 15.58 1.76 9.02
CA LEU A 10 15.76 0.53 8.25
C LEU A 10 16.06 0.83 6.78
N LYS A 11 15.37 1.77 6.14
CA LYS A 11 15.63 2.18 4.75
C LYS A 11 17.03 2.77 4.55
N ASN A 12 17.57 3.46 5.53
CA ASN A 12 18.93 4.03 5.47
C ASN A 12 20.03 3.01 5.80
N TYR A 13 19.73 1.96 6.58
CA TYR A 13 20.67 0.90 6.92
C TYR A 13 20.67 -0.27 5.91
N ILE A 14 19.57 -0.51 5.21
CA ILE A 14 19.43 -1.61 4.22
C ILE A 14 20.09 -1.26 2.86
N LYS A 15 20.53 -0.01 2.64
CA LYS A 15 21.16 0.39 1.38
C LYS A 15 22.67 0.61 1.51
N PRO A 16 23.47 -0.45 1.57
CA PRO A 16 24.59 -0.52 0.66
C PRO A 16 24.69 -1.90 -0.01
N HIS A 17 24.90 -1.89 -1.33
CA HIS A 17 25.27 -3.02 -2.19
C HIS A 17 24.16 -3.84 -2.86
N ILE A 18 23.30 -3.21 -3.64
CA ILE A 18 22.78 -3.89 -4.83
C ILE A 18 23.09 -3.02 -6.04
N VAL A 19 24.22 -3.30 -6.68
CA VAL A 19 24.51 -2.82 -8.03
C VAL A 19 23.65 -3.62 -9.00
N LYS A 20 22.51 -3.05 -9.41
CA LYS A 20 21.65 -3.65 -10.42
C LYS A 20 22.34 -3.57 -11.78
N LYS A 21 22.67 -4.72 -12.38
CA LYS A 21 23.08 -4.82 -13.80
C LYS A 21 21.94 -4.31 -14.67
N ASN A 22 22.21 -3.22 -15.40
CA ASN A 22 21.32 -2.62 -16.39
C ASN A 22 21.15 -3.51 -17.62
N ASN A 23 20.10 -4.30 -17.69
CA ASN A 23 19.53 -4.73 -18.97
C ASN A 23 18.44 -3.72 -19.34
N LYS A 24 18.76 -2.80 -20.26
CA LYS A 24 17.84 -1.76 -20.76
C LYS A 24 16.74 -2.38 -21.64
N LYS A 25 15.72 -2.99 -21.03
CA LYS A 25 14.39 -2.99 -21.63
C LYS A 25 13.78 -1.61 -21.35
N LYS A 26 13.21 -0.97 -22.38
CA LYS A 26 12.54 0.34 -22.25
C LYS A 26 11.46 0.18 -21.16
N LYS A 27 11.72 0.69 -19.98
CA LYS A 27 10.75 0.66 -18.86
C LYS A 27 9.77 1.79 -19.06
N TRP A 28 8.52 1.54 -18.76
CA TRP A 28 7.48 2.56 -18.71
C TRP A 28 7.69 3.44 -17.48
N GLU A 29 7.55 4.75 -17.62
CA GLU A 29 7.63 5.66 -16.50
C GLU A 29 6.29 5.68 -15.74
N TYR A 30 6.34 5.73 -14.41
CA TYR A 30 5.17 5.92 -13.57
C TYR A 30 4.52 7.28 -13.90
N GLY A 31 3.22 7.27 -14.17
CA GLY A 31 2.48 8.47 -14.53
C GLY A 31 1.76 8.37 -15.86
N TYR A 32 1.28 9.52 -16.37
CA TYR A 32 0.60 9.55 -17.65
C TYR A 32 1.56 9.43 -18.82
N ASN A 33 1.40 8.39 -19.61
CA ASN A 33 2.11 8.18 -20.86
C ASN A 33 1.29 8.74 -22.03
N LYS A 34 1.75 9.88 -22.54
CA LYS A 34 1.06 10.60 -23.64
C LYS A 34 1.10 9.84 -24.97
N GLU A 35 2.15 9.08 -25.24
CA GLU A 35 2.32 8.36 -26.50
C GLU A 35 1.27 7.26 -26.66
N HIS A 36 0.91 6.60 -25.56
CA HIS A 36 -0.02 5.46 -25.56
C HIS A 36 -1.38 5.79 -24.95
N ASP A 37 -1.57 7.03 -24.49
CA ASP A 37 -2.78 7.48 -23.77
C ASP A 37 -3.17 6.53 -22.63
N VAL A 38 -2.22 6.24 -21.75
CA VAL A 38 -2.40 5.31 -20.64
C VAL A 38 -1.74 5.85 -19.36
N ILE A 39 -2.35 5.60 -18.22
CA ILE A 39 -1.79 5.93 -16.90
C ILE A 39 -1.05 4.71 -16.37
N VAL A 40 0.24 4.82 -16.16
CA VAL A 40 1.10 3.74 -15.65
C VAL A 40 1.16 3.83 -14.13
N ILE A 41 0.64 2.83 -13.43
CA ILE A 41 0.71 2.76 -11.96
C ILE A 41 1.80 1.80 -11.47
N SER A 42 2.57 1.21 -12.40
CA SER A 42 3.72 0.37 -12.06
C SER A 42 4.91 1.22 -11.63
N LYS A 43 5.34 1.09 -10.38
CA LYS A 43 6.52 1.79 -9.84
C LYS A 43 7.84 1.17 -10.30
N THR A 44 7.81 -0.08 -10.75
CA THR A 44 8.98 -0.77 -11.32
C THR A 44 9.18 -0.46 -12.81
N GLY A 45 8.17 0.08 -13.47
CA GLY A 45 8.15 0.35 -14.92
C GLY A 45 7.95 -0.91 -15.78
N GLU A 46 7.70 -2.05 -15.17
CA GLU A 46 7.25 -3.27 -15.86
C GLU A 46 5.73 -3.31 -15.81
N ILE A 47 5.11 -3.33 -16.98
CA ILE A 47 3.64 -3.33 -17.10
C ILE A 47 3.12 -4.69 -17.53
N GLY A 48 1.95 -5.04 -17.03
CA GLY A 48 1.12 -6.16 -17.44
C GLY A 48 -0.09 -5.70 -18.24
N ASP A 49 -1.27 -6.10 -17.79
CA ASP A 49 -2.53 -5.79 -18.45
C ASP A 49 -2.89 -4.31 -18.34
N ILE A 50 -3.60 -3.81 -19.35
CA ILE A 50 -4.20 -2.48 -19.35
C ILE A 50 -5.67 -2.64 -19.01
N TYR A 51 -6.09 -2.01 -17.91
CA TYR A 51 -7.47 -1.96 -17.47
C TYR A 51 -8.13 -0.68 -17.93
N GLU A 52 -9.38 -0.77 -18.33
CA GLU A 52 -10.21 0.39 -18.62
C GLU A 52 -11.21 0.60 -17.48
N ILE A 53 -11.10 1.74 -16.80
CA ILE A 53 -11.96 2.11 -15.67
C ILE A 53 -12.42 3.55 -15.91
N GLN A 54 -13.72 3.77 -16.08
CA GLN A 54 -14.30 5.09 -16.31
C GLN A 54 -13.57 5.88 -17.42
N ASP A 55 -13.43 5.27 -18.59
CA ASP A 55 -12.76 5.83 -19.77
C ASP A 55 -11.25 6.11 -19.61
N LEU A 56 -10.66 5.70 -18.48
CA LEU A 56 -9.22 5.76 -18.25
C LEU A 56 -8.57 4.40 -18.52
N LYS A 57 -7.52 4.40 -19.32
CA LYS A 57 -6.67 3.24 -19.54
C LYS A 57 -5.56 3.24 -18.50
N ILE A 58 -5.52 2.21 -17.67
CA ILE A 58 -4.59 2.09 -16.55
C ILE A 58 -3.73 0.85 -16.75
N ALA A 59 -2.42 1.04 -16.90
CA ALA A 59 -1.46 -0.05 -16.99
C ALA A 59 -1.08 -0.51 -15.59
N LEU A 60 -1.46 -1.74 -15.25
CA LEU A 60 -1.06 -2.39 -14.01
C LEU A 60 0.39 -2.85 -14.06
N PRO A 61 1.04 -3.04 -12.91
CA PRO A 61 2.31 -3.74 -12.83
C PRO A 61 2.22 -5.13 -13.46
N LYS A 62 3.33 -5.59 -14.03
CA LYS A 62 3.44 -6.97 -14.51
C LYS A 62 3.24 -7.94 -13.35
N GLU A 63 2.49 -8.99 -13.60
CA GLU A 63 2.32 -10.09 -12.64
C GLU A 63 3.68 -10.67 -12.22
N LYS A 64 3.86 -10.78 -10.91
CA LYS A 64 5.07 -11.30 -10.32
C LYS A 64 4.79 -11.90 -8.94
N ASP A 65 5.39 -13.05 -8.66
CA ASP A 65 5.34 -13.72 -7.35
C ASP A 65 3.89 -13.85 -6.80
N THR A 66 2.94 -14.25 -7.67
CA THR A 66 1.51 -14.36 -7.33
C THR A 66 1.28 -15.35 -6.22
N HIS A 67 0.74 -14.89 -5.10
CA HIS A 67 0.51 -15.68 -3.91
C HIS A 67 -0.77 -16.52 -4.03
N THR A 68 -0.70 -17.78 -3.60
CA THR A 68 -1.88 -18.67 -3.52
C THR A 68 -2.29 -18.84 -2.07
N PHE A 69 -3.54 -18.49 -1.76
CA PHE A 69 -4.17 -18.79 -0.47
C PHE A 69 -4.93 -20.11 -0.55
N ASP A 70 -5.00 -20.84 0.56
CA ASP A 70 -5.60 -22.18 0.64
C ASP A 70 -7.04 -22.28 0.08
N ASN A 71 -7.82 -21.19 0.19
CA ASN A 71 -9.19 -21.13 -0.27
C ASN A 71 -9.37 -20.35 -1.59
N ASN A 72 -8.31 -20.14 -2.37
CA ASN A 72 -8.34 -19.33 -3.60
C ASN A 72 -9.05 -17.98 -3.45
N LYS A 73 -8.91 -17.33 -2.30
CA LYS A 73 -9.40 -15.98 -2.01
C LYS A 73 -8.53 -15.32 -0.97
N TRP A 74 -8.59 -14.01 -0.92
CA TRP A 74 -7.83 -13.24 0.05
C TRP A 74 -7.98 -13.79 1.46
N SER A 75 -6.85 -14.01 2.12
CA SER A 75 -6.75 -14.27 3.54
C SER A 75 -5.63 -13.42 4.13
N LYS A 76 -5.80 -12.97 5.36
CA LYS A 76 -4.76 -12.26 6.07
C LYS A 76 -3.59 -13.21 6.33
N THR A 77 -2.38 -12.82 5.93
CA THR A 77 -1.18 -13.62 6.20
C THR A 77 -0.73 -13.44 7.65
N ASP A 78 -0.26 -14.51 8.24
CA ASP A 78 0.37 -14.44 9.56
C ASP A 78 1.64 -13.59 9.50
N TYR A 79 1.87 -12.85 10.55
CA TYR A 79 3.11 -12.10 10.73
C TYR A 79 3.89 -12.60 11.95
N PRO A 80 5.23 -12.44 11.95
CA PRO A 80 6.05 -12.90 13.05
C PRO A 80 5.70 -12.18 14.36
N LYS A 81 5.10 -12.90 15.33
CA LYS A 81 4.67 -12.34 16.62
C LYS A 81 5.79 -11.67 17.39
N ILE A 82 7.04 -12.10 17.17
CA ILE A 82 8.20 -11.49 17.82
C ILE A 82 8.36 -10.00 17.43
N LEU A 83 8.03 -9.65 16.18
CA LEU A 83 8.15 -8.27 15.69
C LEU A 83 7.10 -7.35 16.32
N SER A 84 5.97 -7.87 16.80
CA SER A 84 4.96 -7.06 17.49
C SER A 84 5.42 -6.54 18.86
N LYS A 85 6.48 -7.13 19.42
CA LYS A 85 7.09 -6.68 20.67
C LYS A 85 8.03 -5.49 20.48
N ILE A 86 8.46 -5.23 19.24
CA ILE A 86 9.37 -4.16 18.88
C ILE A 86 8.54 -2.93 18.53
N LYS A 87 8.41 -2.01 19.47
CA LYS A 87 7.53 -0.84 19.31
C LYS A 87 8.30 0.43 18.96
N THR A 88 9.58 0.46 19.24
CA THR A 88 10.42 1.65 19.04
C THR A 88 11.72 1.28 18.34
N VAL A 89 12.38 2.31 17.78
CA VAL A 89 13.74 2.18 17.24
C VAL A 89 14.73 1.74 18.31
N PHE A 90 14.50 2.20 19.53
CA PHE A 90 15.34 1.82 20.67
C PHE A 90 15.24 0.33 20.95
N ASP A 91 14.04 -0.24 20.93
CA ASP A 91 13.84 -1.70 21.09
C ASP A 91 14.58 -2.47 19.99
N TRP A 92 14.44 -2.01 18.71
CA TRP A 92 15.12 -2.64 17.58
C TRP A 92 16.65 -2.65 17.73
N ARG A 93 17.22 -1.54 18.21
CA ARG A 93 18.67 -1.39 18.39
C ARG A 93 19.25 -2.36 19.43
N GLN A 94 18.44 -2.81 20.39
CA GLN A 94 18.87 -3.73 21.43
C GLN A 94 19.01 -5.18 20.96
N TYR A 95 18.42 -5.54 19.81
CA TYR A 95 18.53 -6.89 19.27
C TYR A 95 19.89 -7.10 18.58
N PRO A 96 20.48 -8.31 18.70
CA PRO A 96 21.71 -8.68 18.01
C PRO A 96 21.57 -8.58 16.47
N GLU A 97 22.69 -8.45 15.75
CA GLU A 97 22.67 -8.30 14.30
C GLU A 97 22.11 -9.54 13.58
N ASP A 98 22.45 -10.74 14.04
CA ASP A 98 21.90 -12.01 13.51
C ASP A 98 20.37 -12.08 13.60
N PHE A 99 19.78 -11.56 14.69
CA PHE A 99 18.34 -11.43 14.81
C PHE A 99 17.78 -10.44 13.78
N LYS A 100 18.45 -9.29 13.61
CA LYS A 100 18.01 -8.25 12.66
C LYS A 100 18.09 -8.74 11.22
N GLU A 101 19.19 -9.40 10.85
CA GLU A 101 19.38 -9.99 9.51
C GLU A 101 18.29 -11.00 9.17
N LYS A 102 17.90 -11.83 10.11
CA LYS A 102 16.80 -12.80 9.93
C LYS A 102 15.48 -12.16 9.51
N TRP A 103 15.21 -10.92 9.95
CA TRP A 103 13.94 -10.26 9.71
C TRP A 103 14.00 -9.16 8.65
N TYR A 104 15.18 -8.76 8.18
CA TYR A 104 15.31 -7.74 7.14
C TYR A 104 14.54 -8.10 5.87
N ASP A 105 14.69 -9.32 5.39
CA ASP A 105 13.99 -9.77 4.17
C ASP A 105 12.47 -9.74 4.32
N TYR A 106 11.97 -10.12 5.50
CA TYR A 106 10.53 -10.04 5.78
C TYR A 106 10.04 -8.60 5.78
N ILE A 107 10.74 -7.72 6.49
CA ILE A 107 10.39 -6.30 6.60
C ILE A 107 10.46 -5.62 5.24
N ASP A 108 11.52 -5.87 4.46
CA ASP A 108 11.69 -5.29 3.12
C ASP A 108 10.58 -5.75 2.17
N LYS A 109 10.23 -7.04 2.20
CA LYS A 109 9.10 -7.58 1.42
C LYS A 109 7.77 -6.93 1.80
N GLU A 110 7.50 -6.73 3.09
CA GLU A 110 6.27 -6.09 3.53
C GLU A 110 6.18 -4.61 3.10
N PHE A 111 7.29 -3.87 3.18
CA PHE A 111 7.31 -2.50 2.67
C PHE A 111 7.22 -2.44 1.14
N THR A 112 7.88 -3.35 0.44
CA THR A 112 7.76 -3.46 -1.03
C THR A 112 6.31 -3.72 -1.44
N ARG A 113 5.60 -4.62 -0.75
CA ARG A 113 4.17 -4.88 -1.00
C ARG A 113 3.30 -3.65 -0.76
N ARG A 114 3.64 -2.85 0.24
CA ARG A 114 2.91 -1.60 0.56
C ARG A 114 3.25 -0.45 -0.40
N GLU A 115 4.38 -0.49 -1.08
CA GLU A 115 4.80 0.47 -2.10
C GLU A 115 4.36 0.06 -3.51
N GLU A 116 4.65 -1.17 -3.91
CA GLU A 116 4.49 -1.65 -5.29
C GLU A 116 3.21 -2.42 -5.52
N GLY A 117 2.56 -2.89 -4.45
CA GLY A 117 1.38 -3.73 -4.50
C GLY A 117 1.68 -5.22 -4.37
N PHE A 118 0.64 -6.01 -4.54
CA PHE A 118 0.67 -7.43 -4.26
C PHE A 118 -0.23 -8.20 -5.23
N TRP A 119 0.26 -9.34 -5.73
CA TRP A 119 -0.51 -10.25 -6.58
C TRP A 119 -0.93 -11.49 -5.81
N PHE A 120 -2.18 -11.90 -5.98
CA PHE A 120 -2.67 -13.16 -5.45
C PHE A 120 -3.70 -13.77 -6.39
N TYR A 121 -3.91 -15.10 -6.28
CA TYR A 121 -4.98 -15.76 -6.99
C TYR A 121 -6.32 -15.60 -6.24
N ASN A 122 -7.29 -15.01 -6.92
CA ASN A 122 -8.68 -14.92 -6.47
C ASN A 122 -9.54 -15.80 -7.38
N LYS A 123 -9.97 -16.96 -6.90
CA LYS A 123 -10.69 -17.96 -7.70
C LYS A 123 -9.91 -18.30 -9.00
N ASP A 124 -8.64 -18.63 -8.83
CA ASP A 124 -7.69 -18.96 -9.91
C ASP A 124 -7.38 -17.82 -10.91
N VAL A 125 -7.86 -16.60 -10.65
CA VAL A 125 -7.58 -15.44 -11.47
C VAL A 125 -6.51 -14.57 -10.79
N PRO A 126 -5.38 -14.29 -11.47
CA PRO A 126 -4.38 -13.36 -10.95
C PRO A 126 -5.00 -11.99 -10.66
N THR A 127 -4.89 -11.54 -9.43
CA THR A 127 -5.56 -10.33 -8.95
C THR A 127 -4.56 -9.39 -8.30
N TYR A 128 -4.44 -8.19 -8.85
CA TYR A 128 -3.55 -7.16 -8.34
C TYR A 128 -4.23 -6.32 -7.25
N LEU A 129 -3.51 -6.11 -6.16
CA LEU A 129 -3.82 -5.14 -5.12
C LEU A 129 -2.80 -4.01 -5.17
N THR A 130 -3.25 -2.75 -5.19
CA THR A 130 -2.33 -1.61 -4.99
C THR A 130 -1.71 -1.69 -3.59
N GLY A 131 -0.58 -1.01 -3.38
CA GLY A 131 0.10 -1.06 -2.09
C GLY A 131 -0.79 -0.64 -0.91
N THR A 132 -1.62 0.40 -1.10
CA THR A 132 -2.59 0.81 -0.07
C THR A 132 -3.70 -0.21 0.12
N HIS A 133 -4.18 -0.86 -0.95
CA HIS A 133 -5.19 -1.90 -0.81
C HIS A 133 -4.64 -3.11 -0.04
N TYR A 134 -3.40 -3.52 -0.35
CA TYR A 134 -2.70 -4.55 0.42
C TYR A 134 -2.58 -4.17 1.90
N MET A 135 -2.09 -2.96 2.20
CA MET A 135 -1.99 -2.46 3.57
C MET A 135 -3.35 -2.45 4.27
N TYR A 136 -4.40 -2.00 3.58
CA TYR A 136 -5.75 -1.97 4.13
C TYR A 136 -6.27 -3.36 4.50
N LEU A 137 -6.07 -4.36 3.65
CA LEU A 137 -6.51 -5.73 3.91
C LEU A 137 -5.64 -6.46 4.93
N GLN A 138 -4.33 -6.27 4.89
CA GLN A 138 -3.38 -7.00 5.73
C GLN A 138 -3.24 -6.41 7.13
N TRP A 139 -3.19 -5.09 7.24
CA TRP A 139 -2.77 -4.42 8.46
C TRP A 139 -3.84 -3.58 9.13
N SER A 140 -4.95 -3.26 8.43
CA SER A 140 -5.99 -2.44 9.03
C SER A 140 -6.90 -3.23 9.94
N LYS A 141 -7.38 -2.54 10.98
CA LYS A 141 -8.48 -2.97 11.82
C LYS A 141 -9.63 -2.00 11.64
N ILE A 142 -10.81 -2.52 11.38
CA ILE A 142 -12.04 -1.76 11.25
C ILE A 142 -13.02 -2.16 12.37
N ASP A 143 -14.16 -1.47 12.49
CA ASP A 143 -15.12 -1.68 13.58
C ASP A 143 -15.54 -3.15 13.76
N VAL A 144 -15.56 -3.93 12.68
CA VAL A 144 -15.96 -5.35 12.67
C VAL A 144 -14.77 -6.34 12.61
N GLY A 145 -13.56 -5.88 12.80
CA GLY A 145 -12.34 -6.70 12.72
C GLY A 145 -11.47 -6.39 11.50
N ALA A 146 -10.95 -7.40 10.82
CA ALA A 146 -10.20 -7.21 9.59
C ALA A 146 -11.13 -6.92 8.41
N PRO A 147 -10.74 -6.05 7.46
CA PRO A 147 -11.52 -5.83 6.24
C PRO A 147 -11.45 -7.03 5.30
N ASP A 148 -12.55 -7.34 4.64
CA ASP A 148 -12.62 -8.35 3.59
C ASP A 148 -12.27 -7.79 2.22
N PHE A 149 -11.74 -8.66 1.35
CA PHE A 149 -11.54 -8.35 -0.06
C PHE A 149 -12.88 -8.14 -0.76
N ARG A 150 -13.00 -7.04 -1.48
CA ARG A 150 -14.15 -6.71 -2.34
C ARG A 150 -13.64 -6.12 -3.65
N GLU A 151 -14.16 -6.62 -4.76
CA GLU A 151 -13.75 -6.15 -6.09
C GLU A 151 -14.02 -4.65 -6.28
N ALA A 152 -15.15 -4.15 -5.77
CA ALA A 152 -15.45 -2.72 -5.83
C ALA A 152 -14.39 -1.85 -5.10
N ASN A 153 -13.85 -2.34 -3.98
CA ASN A 153 -12.76 -1.66 -3.27
C ASN A 153 -11.46 -1.73 -4.08
N ARG A 154 -11.18 -2.87 -4.74
CA ARG A 154 -10.01 -3.03 -5.60
C ARG A 154 -10.01 -2.03 -6.75
N LEU A 155 -11.13 -1.93 -7.47
CA LEU A 155 -11.28 -0.96 -8.55
C LEU A 155 -11.13 0.48 -8.07
N PHE A 156 -11.69 0.80 -6.89
CA PHE A 156 -11.52 2.10 -6.26
C PHE A 156 -10.05 2.42 -5.98
N PHE A 157 -9.29 1.49 -5.39
CA PHE A 157 -7.88 1.71 -5.08
C PHE A 157 -7.00 1.81 -6.34
N ILE A 158 -7.30 1.03 -7.39
CA ILE A 158 -6.63 1.15 -8.70
C ILE A 158 -6.90 2.52 -9.31
N PHE A 159 -8.15 2.98 -9.33
CA PHE A 159 -8.50 4.29 -9.83
C PHE A 159 -7.84 5.42 -9.03
N TRP A 160 -7.82 5.29 -7.70
CA TRP A 160 -7.14 6.26 -6.84
C TRP A 160 -5.63 6.31 -7.12
N GLU A 161 -4.98 5.16 -7.27
CA GLU A 161 -3.56 5.11 -7.61
C GLU A 161 -3.29 5.77 -8.99
N ALA A 162 -4.19 5.56 -9.96
CA ALA A 162 -4.12 6.22 -11.25
C ALA A 162 -4.27 7.75 -11.12
N CYS A 163 -5.21 8.24 -10.30
CA CYS A 163 -5.35 9.67 -10.04
C CYS A 163 -4.09 10.28 -9.40
N LYS A 164 -3.39 9.55 -8.54
CA LYS A 164 -2.12 10.01 -7.96
C LYS A 164 -0.96 9.99 -8.97
N ALA A 165 -0.98 9.04 -9.89
CA ALA A 165 0.05 8.91 -10.92
C ALA A 165 -0.09 9.96 -12.02
N ASP A 166 -1.30 10.38 -12.34
CA ASP A 166 -1.58 11.34 -13.42
C ASP A 166 -1.40 12.78 -12.91
N THR A 167 -0.34 13.43 -13.35
CA THR A 167 -0.04 14.84 -13.00
C THR A 167 -1.08 15.85 -13.49
N ARG A 168 -1.98 15.47 -14.37
CA ARG A 168 -3.11 16.28 -14.83
C ARG A 168 -4.29 16.25 -13.84
N CYS A 169 -4.29 15.27 -12.92
CA CYS A 169 -5.33 15.07 -11.93
C CYS A 169 -5.06 15.90 -10.68
N TYR A 170 -5.94 16.81 -10.34
CA TYR A 170 -5.83 17.65 -9.13
C TYR A 170 -6.52 17.03 -7.91
N GLY A 171 -7.33 16.00 -8.10
CA GLY A 171 -8.06 15.35 -7.03
C GLY A 171 -9.15 14.43 -7.56
N MET A 172 -9.79 13.73 -6.67
CA MET A 172 -10.86 12.78 -6.99
C MET A 172 -12.13 13.13 -6.23
N CYS A 173 -13.26 13.21 -6.97
CA CYS A 173 -14.60 13.25 -6.38
C CYS A 173 -15.20 11.85 -6.37
N TYR A 174 -15.51 11.33 -5.19
CA TYR A 174 -16.07 10.00 -5.04
C TYR A 174 -17.51 10.04 -4.53
N LEU A 175 -18.44 9.72 -5.43
CA LEU A 175 -19.84 9.53 -5.06
C LEU A 175 -20.05 8.13 -4.51
N LYS A 176 -20.59 8.04 -3.32
CA LYS A 176 -20.78 6.78 -2.62
C LYS A 176 -22.09 6.75 -1.85
N ASN A 177 -22.64 5.57 -1.68
CA ASN A 177 -23.72 5.35 -0.74
C ASN A 177 -23.20 5.37 0.72
N ARG A 178 -24.15 5.52 1.64
CA ARG A 178 -23.85 5.41 3.07
C ARG A 178 -23.33 3.99 3.39
N ARG A 179 -22.34 3.89 4.32
CA ARG A 179 -21.74 2.64 4.81
C ARG A 179 -20.90 1.86 3.78
N SER A 180 -20.41 2.51 2.73
CA SER A 180 -19.49 1.89 1.76
C SER A 180 -18.09 1.56 2.30
N GLY A 181 -17.76 1.93 3.53
CA GLY A 181 -16.43 1.75 4.11
C GLY A 181 -15.37 2.78 3.66
N PHE A 182 -15.76 3.77 2.84
CA PHE A 182 -14.84 4.76 2.27
C PHE A 182 -13.94 5.44 3.30
N SER A 183 -14.49 5.84 4.46
CA SER A 183 -13.70 6.53 5.49
C SER A 183 -12.54 5.67 6.01
N PHE A 184 -12.71 4.37 6.12
CA PHE A 184 -11.63 3.44 6.48
C PHE A 184 -10.62 3.28 5.35
N MET A 185 -11.08 3.20 4.09
CA MET A 185 -10.18 3.12 2.93
C MET A 185 -9.33 4.39 2.80
N ALA A 186 -9.93 5.57 2.95
CA ALA A 186 -9.22 6.85 2.94
C ALA A 186 -8.23 6.97 4.12
N SER A 187 -8.62 6.51 5.31
CA SER A 187 -7.71 6.46 6.46
C SER A 187 -6.56 5.48 6.25
N GLY A 188 -6.81 4.35 5.59
CA GLY A 188 -5.78 3.40 5.18
C GLY A 188 -4.74 4.04 4.24
N GLU A 189 -5.20 4.83 3.27
CA GLU A 189 -4.30 5.61 2.38
C GLU A 189 -3.43 6.57 3.18
N VAL A 190 -4.03 7.38 4.06
CA VAL A 190 -3.29 8.34 4.90
C VAL A 190 -2.23 7.62 5.75
N VAL A 191 -2.59 6.52 6.41
CA VAL A 191 -1.65 5.74 7.24
C VAL A 191 -0.56 5.11 6.38
N ASN A 192 -0.91 4.51 5.23
CA ASN A 192 0.08 3.89 4.36
C ASN A 192 1.11 4.92 3.89
N LEU A 193 0.66 6.03 3.31
CA LEU A 193 1.55 7.07 2.82
C LEU A 193 2.39 7.70 3.94
N ALA A 194 1.78 7.99 5.09
CA ALA A 194 2.49 8.57 6.23
C ALA A 194 3.56 7.64 6.82
N THR A 195 3.45 6.33 6.60
CA THR A 195 4.41 5.35 7.15
C THR A 195 5.46 4.90 6.15
N ILE A 196 5.23 5.03 4.83
CA ILE A 196 6.21 4.68 3.79
C ILE A 196 6.96 5.91 3.25
N SER A 197 6.38 7.11 3.31
CA SER A 197 7.00 8.34 2.81
C SER A 197 7.83 9.04 3.88
N SER A 198 8.97 9.58 3.49
CA SER A 198 9.79 10.44 4.35
C SER A 198 9.28 11.88 4.31
N ASP A 199 9.30 12.55 5.48
CA ASP A 199 9.02 13.98 5.63
C ASP A 199 7.70 14.48 5.03
N SER A 200 6.70 13.57 4.97
CA SER A 200 5.39 13.84 4.42
C SER A 200 4.38 14.18 5.53
N ARG A 201 3.41 15.03 5.18
CA ARG A 201 2.30 15.42 6.06
C ARG A 201 0.99 15.18 5.33
N TYR A 202 0.06 14.53 6.01
CA TYR A 202 -1.26 14.24 5.47
C TYR A 202 -2.31 14.81 6.40
N GLY A 203 -3.35 15.41 5.83
CA GLY A 203 -4.42 16.04 6.58
C GLY A 203 -5.79 15.43 6.26
N ILE A 204 -6.67 15.44 7.25
CA ILE A 204 -8.07 15.10 7.10
C ILE A 204 -8.89 16.32 7.41
N LEU A 205 -9.68 16.76 6.44
CA LEU A 205 -10.63 17.85 6.60
C LEU A 205 -12.04 17.28 6.74
N SER A 206 -12.84 17.90 7.59
CA SER A 206 -14.24 17.59 7.77
C SER A 206 -15.04 18.88 7.94
N LYS A 207 -16.37 18.78 8.02
CA LYS A 207 -17.25 19.94 8.20
C LYS A 207 -16.98 20.75 9.48
N SER A 208 -16.39 20.11 10.50
CA SER A 208 -16.01 20.76 11.76
C SER A 208 -14.76 20.13 12.37
N GLY A 209 -14.06 20.87 13.27
CA GLY A 209 -12.91 20.37 14.01
C GLY A 209 -13.20 19.11 14.83
N PRO A 210 -14.30 19.07 15.61
CA PRO A 210 -14.72 17.87 16.35
C PRO A 210 -14.95 16.66 15.43
N ASP A 211 -15.57 16.82 14.26
CA ASP A 211 -15.77 15.74 13.31
C ASP A 211 -14.45 15.23 12.71
N ALA A 212 -13.52 16.13 12.39
CA ALA A 212 -12.18 15.76 11.92
C ALA A 212 -11.41 14.98 13.01
N LYS A 213 -11.47 15.45 14.26
CA LYS A 213 -10.86 14.76 15.41
C LYS A 213 -11.48 13.38 15.60
N LYS A 214 -12.80 13.25 15.52
CA LYS A 214 -13.50 11.96 15.63
C LYS A 214 -13.09 11.02 14.51
N MET A 215 -13.00 11.50 13.26
CA MET A 215 -12.53 10.67 12.16
C MET A 215 -11.08 10.18 12.38
N PHE A 216 -10.22 11.03 12.92
CA PHE A 216 -8.86 10.65 13.24
C PHE A 216 -8.82 9.56 14.33
N THR A 217 -9.50 9.76 15.46
CA THR A 217 -9.51 8.80 16.58
C THR A 217 -10.18 7.48 16.25
N ASP A 218 -11.30 7.51 15.50
CA ASP A 218 -12.12 6.32 15.25
C ASP A 218 -11.63 5.52 14.02
N LYS A 219 -10.89 6.14 13.10
CA LYS A 219 -10.53 5.50 11.82
C LYS A 219 -9.03 5.43 11.58
N VAL A 220 -8.26 6.49 11.86
CA VAL A 220 -6.82 6.52 11.61
C VAL A 220 -6.06 5.79 12.72
N VAL A 221 -6.34 6.11 13.97
CA VAL A 221 -5.65 5.50 15.12
C VAL A 221 -5.77 3.97 15.15
N PRO A 222 -6.97 3.35 14.98
CA PRO A 222 -7.08 1.89 14.98
C PRO A 222 -6.28 1.20 13.87
N ILE A 223 -6.07 1.87 12.73
CA ILE A 223 -5.25 1.34 11.64
C ILE A 223 -3.75 1.46 11.97
N SER A 224 -3.34 2.51 12.67
CA SER A 224 -1.92 2.81 12.92
C SER A 224 -1.30 2.05 14.10
N VAL A 225 -2.11 1.49 15.00
CA VAL A 225 -1.65 0.81 16.24
C VAL A 225 -1.77 -0.72 16.20
N ASN A 226 -2.11 -1.28 15.06
CA ASN A 226 -2.30 -2.73 14.89
C ASN A 226 -1.01 -3.41 14.45
#